data_e25274b4bc456353c485de2dde9bec67
#
_entry.id   e25274b4bc456353c485de2dde9bec67
#
_cell.length_a   1.000
_cell.length_b   1.000
_cell.length_c   1.000
_cell.angle_alpha   90.00
_cell.angle_beta   90.00
_cell.angle_gamma   90.00
#
_symmetry.space_group_name_H-M   'P 1'
#
loop_
_entity.id
_entity.type
_entity.pdbx_description
1 polymer ?
#
loop_
_entity_poly.entity_id
_entity_poly.type
_entity_poly.pdbx_seq_one_letter_code
_entity_poly.pdbx_strand_id
1 'polypeptide(L)'
;MEYEASRTMPADGRVVFDIAADTGTMHRWLPGEIDVHEIAPGVAEAEDHAYGVDREGVMRTSPEQFRLEWGSRGTPDYTGWLQVMDHPGGTSEVVVHLSFLGDQPEATGASRARDHAERELRHSLDRLAEEVARRVGQPGGG
;
A
#
# COMPACT_ATOMS: atom_id res chain seq x y z
N MET A 1 -3.74 -3.66 17.09
CA MET A 1 -3.92 -4.83 16.20
C MET A 1 -3.12 -4.63 14.93
N GLU A 2 -2.37 -5.62 14.54
CA GLU A 2 -1.46 -5.51 13.41
C GLU A 2 -1.83 -6.53 12.33
N TYR A 3 -1.62 -6.12 11.07
CA TYR A 3 -1.89 -6.95 9.89
C TYR A 3 -0.68 -6.87 8.99
N GLU A 4 -0.29 -7.98 8.40
CA GLU A 4 0.84 -8.03 7.49
C GLU A 4 0.56 -9.04 6.39
N ALA A 5 0.98 -8.69 5.17
CA ALA A 5 0.93 -9.60 4.04
C ALA A 5 2.11 -9.33 3.12
N SER A 6 2.50 -10.33 2.35
CA SER A 6 3.57 -10.20 1.38
C SER A 6 3.21 -10.88 0.07
N ARG A 7 3.84 -10.44 -1.00
CA ARG A 7 3.64 -11.00 -2.34
C ARG A 7 4.90 -10.86 -3.18
N THR A 8 5.26 -11.93 -3.89
CA THR A 8 6.31 -11.88 -4.91
C THR A 8 5.83 -11.11 -6.13
N MET A 9 6.70 -10.28 -6.69
CA MET A 9 6.40 -9.46 -7.85
C MET A 9 7.26 -9.87 -9.05
N PRO A 10 6.71 -9.81 -10.28
CA PRO A 10 7.41 -10.29 -11.49
C PRO A 10 8.35 -9.22 -12.09
N ALA A 11 9.04 -8.45 -11.28
CA ALA A 11 9.98 -7.44 -11.71
C ALA A 11 10.95 -7.12 -10.58
N ASP A 12 12.04 -6.42 -10.89
CA ASP A 12 13.00 -6.02 -9.86
C ASP A 12 12.43 -4.93 -8.95
N GLY A 13 13.09 -4.73 -7.81
CA GLY A 13 12.58 -3.83 -6.76
C GLY A 13 12.40 -2.40 -7.21
N ARG A 14 13.29 -1.86 -8.04
CA ARG A 14 13.17 -0.49 -8.53
C ARG A 14 11.90 -0.30 -9.37
N VAL A 15 11.66 -1.22 -10.28
CA VAL A 15 10.47 -1.17 -11.14
C VAL A 15 9.21 -1.25 -10.30
N VAL A 16 9.15 -2.20 -9.37
CA VAL A 16 7.99 -2.40 -8.50
C VAL A 16 7.77 -1.18 -7.61
N PHE A 17 8.84 -0.64 -7.02
CA PHE A 17 8.72 0.54 -6.17
C PHE A 17 8.21 1.75 -6.95
N ASP A 18 8.74 1.99 -8.15
CA ASP A 18 8.30 3.12 -8.97
C ASP A 18 6.81 3.02 -9.32
N ILE A 19 6.32 1.82 -9.58
CA ILE A 19 4.89 1.58 -9.84
C ILE A 19 4.07 1.80 -8.58
N ALA A 20 4.48 1.24 -7.45
CA ALA A 20 3.75 1.36 -6.20
C ALA A 20 3.71 2.81 -5.69
N ALA A 21 4.77 3.58 -5.90
CA ALA A 21 4.87 4.96 -5.43
C ALA A 21 4.23 5.99 -6.36
N ASP A 22 3.74 5.58 -7.52
CA ASP A 22 3.10 6.48 -8.47
C ASP A 22 1.68 6.81 -8.01
N THR A 23 1.51 7.96 -7.38
CA THR A 23 0.22 8.39 -6.82
C THR A 23 -0.87 8.50 -7.88
N GLY A 24 -0.50 8.80 -9.11
CA GLY A 24 -1.47 8.90 -10.22
C GLY A 24 -2.12 7.58 -10.60
N THR A 25 -1.53 6.45 -10.22
CA THR A 25 -2.06 5.12 -10.55
C THR A 25 -2.33 4.25 -9.32
N MET A 26 -2.18 4.78 -8.12
CA MET A 26 -2.47 4.04 -6.88
C MET A 26 -3.91 3.53 -6.81
N HIS A 27 -4.86 4.23 -7.46
CA HIS A 27 -6.26 3.80 -7.52
C HIS A 27 -6.42 2.42 -8.18
N ARG A 28 -5.42 1.96 -8.93
CA ARG A 28 -5.50 0.67 -9.63
C ARG A 28 -5.25 -0.52 -8.71
N TRP A 29 -4.60 -0.30 -7.57
CA TRP A 29 -4.30 -1.40 -6.65
C TRP A 29 -4.72 -1.16 -5.21
N LEU A 30 -4.88 0.09 -4.76
CA LEU A 30 -5.39 0.38 -3.42
C LEU A 30 -6.88 0.00 -3.31
N PRO A 31 -7.38 -0.26 -2.09
CA PRO A 31 -8.83 -0.44 -1.88
C PRO A 31 -9.61 0.76 -2.41
N GLY A 32 -10.80 0.51 -2.96
CA GLY A 32 -11.62 1.54 -3.61
C GLY A 32 -12.08 2.66 -2.70
N GLU A 33 -12.03 2.46 -1.39
CA GLU A 33 -12.40 3.45 -0.40
C GLU A 33 -11.27 4.44 -0.09
N ILE A 34 -10.07 4.24 -0.67
CA ILE A 34 -8.91 5.08 -0.38
C ILE A 34 -8.58 5.95 -1.59
N ASP A 35 -8.56 7.25 -1.37
CA ASP A 35 -8.14 8.24 -2.36
C ASP A 35 -6.79 8.84 -1.94
N VAL A 36 -5.85 8.94 -2.89
CA VAL A 36 -4.51 9.48 -2.63
C VAL A 36 -4.20 10.57 -3.63
N HIS A 37 -3.65 11.70 -3.16
CA HIS A 37 -3.16 12.76 -4.04
C HIS A 37 -1.88 13.37 -3.48
N GLU A 38 -0.94 13.68 -4.37
CA GLU A 38 0.34 14.28 -3.99
C GLU A 38 0.16 15.76 -3.62
N ILE A 39 0.78 16.18 -2.52
CA ILE A 39 0.74 17.57 -2.06
C ILE A 39 2.12 18.24 -2.13
N ALA A 40 3.19 17.44 -2.17
CA ALA A 40 4.56 17.90 -2.30
C ALA A 40 5.40 16.73 -2.79
N PRO A 41 6.60 16.94 -3.34
CA PRO A 41 7.46 15.83 -3.78
C PRO A 41 7.69 14.83 -2.64
N GLY A 42 7.32 13.57 -2.87
CA GLY A 42 7.47 12.50 -1.89
C GLY A 42 6.49 12.52 -0.74
N VAL A 43 5.48 13.40 -0.78
CA VAL A 43 4.46 13.50 0.27
C VAL A 43 3.08 13.53 -0.36
N ALA A 44 2.18 12.66 0.09
CA ALA A 44 0.81 12.59 -0.38
C ALA A 44 -0.17 12.59 0.77
N GLU A 45 -1.38 13.12 0.52
CA GLU A 45 -2.50 12.96 1.44
C GLU A 45 -3.32 11.76 1.00
N ALA A 46 -3.82 11.02 1.97
CA ALA A 46 -4.72 9.90 1.73
C ALA A 46 -6.00 10.09 2.53
N GLU A 47 -7.13 9.73 1.92
CA GLU A 47 -8.43 9.72 2.58
C GLU A 47 -9.01 8.32 2.48
N ASP A 48 -9.37 7.75 3.62
CA ASP A 48 -10.01 6.44 3.71
C ASP A 48 -11.47 6.63 4.09
N HIS A 49 -12.37 6.18 3.23
CA HIS A 49 -13.81 6.32 3.41
C HIS A 49 -14.48 5.01 3.86
N ALA A 50 -13.70 4.03 4.29
CA ALA A 50 -14.24 2.75 4.75
C ALA A 50 -15.12 2.93 6.00
N TYR A 51 -16.10 2.06 6.15
CA TYR A 51 -17.03 2.04 7.30
C TYR A 51 -17.86 3.32 7.45
N GLY A 52 -18.03 4.09 6.37
CA GLY A 52 -18.79 5.33 6.41
C GLY A 52 -18.17 6.44 7.24
N VAL A 53 -16.90 6.31 7.57
CA VAL A 53 -16.14 7.31 8.35
C VAL A 53 -14.97 7.79 7.50
N ASP A 54 -14.84 9.11 7.37
CA ASP A 54 -13.72 9.69 6.64
C ASP A 54 -12.50 9.76 7.57
N ARG A 55 -11.39 9.18 7.12
CA ARG A 55 -10.12 9.19 7.84
C ARG A 55 -9.05 9.80 6.95
N GLU A 56 -8.28 10.72 7.50
CA GLU A 56 -7.21 11.39 6.78
C GLU A 56 -5.86 10.87 7.22
N GLY A 57 -4.93 10.79 6.28
CA GLY A 57 -3.57 10.38 6.55
C GLY A 57 -2.57 11.06 5.64
N VAL A 58 -1.30 10.88 5.96
CA VAL A 58 -0.18 11.37 5.17
C VAL A 58 0.71 10.20 4.82
N MET A 59 1.14 10.15 3.56
CA MET A 59 2.06 9.14 3.04
C MET A 59 3.38 9.80 2.65
N ARG A 60 4.49 9.17 3.02
CA ARG A 60 5.84 9.63 2.67
C ARG A 60 6.57 8.55 1.90
N THR A 61 7.33 8.98 0.90
CA THR A 61 8.08 8.10 0.02
C THR A 61 9.57 8.20 0.34
N SER A 62 10.24 7.06 0.48
CA SER A 62 11.69 6.97 0.66
C SER A 62 12.27 6.13 -0.47
N PRO A 63 12.61 6.75 -1.63
CA PRO A 63 13.05 5.99 -2.81
C PRO A 63 14.34 5.21 -2.59
N GLU A 64 15.27 5.73 -1.81
CA GLU A 64 16.55 5.06 -1.54
C GLU A 64 16.36 3.74 -0.77
N GLN A 65 15.27 3.64 -0.03
CA GLN A 65 14.95 2.48 0.79
C GLN A 65 13.88 1.60 0.17
N PHE A 66 13.33 1.97 -0.98
CA PHE A 66 12.19 1.29 -1.60
C PHE A 66 11.01 1.16 -0.63
N ARG A 67 10.70 2.26 0.05
CA ARG A 67 9.74 2.24 1.15
C ARG A 67 8.72 3.37 1.07
N LEU A 68 7.47 3.01 1.36
CA LEU A 68 6.38 3.96 1.61
C LEU A 68 6.00 3.84 3.08
N GLU A 69 5.73 4.97 3.73
CA GLU A 69 5.23 5.00 5.09
C GLU A 69 4.04 5.93 5.15
N TRP A 70 3.02 5.56 5.92
CA TRP A 70 1.83 6.38 6.07
C TRP A 70 1.28 6.27 7.48
N GLY A 71 0.45 7.25 7.86
CA GLY A 71 -0.19 7.25 9.16
C GLY A 71 -1.31 8.26 9.23
N SER A 72 -2.16 8.12 10.22
CA SER A 72 -3.24 9.06 10.46
C SER A 72 -2.67 10.44 10.84
N ARG A 73 -3.38 11.48 10.38
CA ARG A 73 -3.01 12.85 10.68
C ARG A 73 -3.41 13.20 12.13
N GLY A 74 -2.47 13.73 12.89
CA GLY A 74 -2.72 14.26 14.23
C GLY A 74 -2.56 13.26 15.36
N THR A 75 -3.06 12.03 15.24
CA THR A 75 -2.94 11.01 16.28
C THR A 75 -2.30 9.74 15.72
N PRO A 76 -1.50 9.02 16.53
CA PRO A 76 -0.83 7.80 16.06
C PRO A 76 -1.73 6.56 16.11
N ASP A 77 -3.02 6.71 15.82
CA ASP A 77 -3.98 5.61 15.92
C ASP A 77 -3.83 4.59 14.81
N TYR A 78 -3.25 4.99 13.69
CA TYR A 78 -3.06 4.12 12.54
C TYR A 78 -1.76 4.46 11.85
N THR A 79 -0.95 3.43 11.57
CA THR A 79 0.25 3.55 10.76
C THR A 79 0.37 2.35 9.84
N GLY A 80 1.15 2.51 8.79
CA GLY A 80 1.45 1.42 7.88
C GLY A 80 2.73 1.69 7.10
N TRP A 81 3.24 0.66 6.48
CA TRP A 81 4.38 0.79 5.59
C TRP A 81 4.33 -0.30 4.51
N LEU A 82 4.93 0.01 3.38
CA LEU A 82 5.17 -0.91 2.28
C LEU A 82 6.66 -0.93 2.02
N GLN A 83 7.24 -2.11 1.99
CA GLN A 83 8.67 -2.31 1.71
C GLN A 83 8.84 -3.21 0.51
N VAL A 84 9.66 -2.78 -0.44
CA VAL A 84 10.04 -3.62 -1.57
C VAL A 84 11.45 -4.14 -1.34
N MET A 85 11.65 -5.43 -1.56
CA MET A 85 12.94 -6.11 -1.41
C MET A 85 13.30 -6.82 -2.70
N ASP A 86 14.53 -6.58 -3.20
CA ASP A 86 15.02 -7.28 -4.36
C ASP A 86 15.30 -8.75 -4.06
N HIS A 87 14.99 -9.60 -5.06
CA HIS A 87 15.36 -11.01 -5.03
C HIS A 87 16.19 -11.33 -6.28
N PRO A 88 17.04 -12.36 -6.22
CA PRO A 88 17.80 -12.79 -7.39
C PRO A 88 16.89 -13.17 -8.57
N GLY A 89 17.35 -12.94 -9.79
CA GLY A 89 16.62 -13.38 -10.99
C GLY A 89 15.60 -12.39 -11.52
N GLY A 90 15.68 -11.12 -11.10
CA GLY A 90 14.78 -10.08 -11.63
C GLY A 90 13.39 -10.08 -11.03
N THR A 91 13.25 -10.63 -9.85
CA THR A 91 12.00 -10.58 -9.07
C THR A 91 12.20 -9.77 -7.80
N SER A 92 11.10 -9.49 -7.12
CA SER A 92 11.13 -8.80 -5.83
C SER A 92 9.99 -9.28 -4.96
N GLU A 93 9.97 -8.81 -3.72
CA GLU A 93 8.88 -9.09 -2.78
C GLU A 93 8.39 -7.77 -2.20
N VAL A 94 7.08 -7.61 -2.12
CA VAL A 94 6.46 -6.48 -1.44
C VAL A 94 5.87 -6.98 -0.13
N VAL A 95 6.21 -6.32 0.97
CA VAL A 95 5.62 -6.55 2.28
C VAL A 95 4.86 -5.30 2.69
N VAL A 96 3.62 -5.47 3.14
CA VAL A 96 2.82 -4.37 3.68
C VAL A 96 2.45 -4.70 5.11
N HIS A 97 2.63 -3.73 6.00
CA HIS A 97 2.30 -3.84 7.41
C HIS A 97 1.35 -2.71 7.81
N LEU A 98 0.28 -3.06 8.53
CA LEU A 98 -0.69 -2.10 9.05
C LEU A 98 -0.79 -2.26 10.56
N SER A 99 -0.84 -1.14 11.28
CA SER A 99 -0.99 -1.11 12.74
C SER A 99 -2.16 -0.20 13.12
N PHE A 100 -3.12 -0.75 13.86
CA PHE A 100 -4.30 -0.04 14.35
C PHE A 100 -4.25 -0.01 15.88
N LEU A 101 -4.14 1.18 16.46
CA LEU A 101 -3.93 1.37 17.90
C LEU A 101 -5.06 2.15 18.57
N GLY A 102 -6.06 2.61 17.79
CA GLY A 102 -7.17 3.38 18.31
C GLY A 102 -8.40 2.50 18.58
N ASP A 103 -9.57 3.09 18.39
CA ASP A 103 -10.86 2.42 18.58
C ASP A 103 -11.53 2.03 17.26
N GLN A 104 -10.75 1.97 16.16
CA GLN A 104 -11.24 1.52 14.87
C GLN A 104 -11.71 0.05 14.96
N PRO A 105 -12.65 -0.37 14.11
CA PRO A 105 -13.05 -1.78 14.06
C PRO A 105 -11.88 -2.73 13.88
N GLU A 106 -10.89 -2.36 13.08
CA GLU A 106 -9.68 -3.16 12.84
C GLU A 106 -8.84 -3.32 14.10
N ALA A 107 -8.84 -2.33 15.01
CA ALA A 107 -8.06 -2.37 16.25
C ALA A 107 -8.69 -3.28 17.30
N THR A 108 -9.99 -3.54 17.22
CA THR A 108 -10.68 -4.37 18.20
C THR A 108 -10.37 -5.86 18.07
N GLY A 109 -9.84 -6.28 16.91
CA GLY A 109 -9.62 -7.70 16.64
C GLY A 109 -10.89 -8.49 16.39
N ALA A 110 -12.04 -7.81 16.24
CA ALA A 110 -13.30 -8.46 15.91
C ALA A 110 -13.15 -9.23 14.59
N SER A 111 -13.66 -10.46 14.54
CA SER A 111 -13.44 -11.39 13.43
C SER A 111 -13.79 -10.79 12.08
N ARG A 112 -14.94 -10.11 11.98
CA ARG A 112 -15.39 -9.54 10.70
C ARG A 112 -14.47 -8.44 10.20
N ALA A 113 -14.07 -7.51 11.08
CA ALA A 113 -13.17 -6.43 10.71
C ALA A 113 -11.78 -6.95 10.37
N ARG A 114 -11.30 -7.95 11.12
CA ARG A 114 -10.00 -8.57 10.85
C ARG A 114 -10.00 -9.29 9.50
N ASP A 115 -11.03 -10.09 9.23
CA ASP A 115 -11.13 -10.83 7.97
C ASP A 115 -11.23 -9.87 6.77
N HIS A 116 -11.97 -8.78 6.93
CA HIS A 116 -12.08 -7.75 5.90
C HIS A 116 -10.71 -7.09 5.63
N ALA A 117 -10.01 -6.67 6.67
CA ALA A 117 -8.71 -6.03 6.53
C ALA A 117 -7.68 -6.96 5.87
N GLU A 118 -7.65 -8.22 6.28
CA GLU A 118 -6.74 -9.22 5.69
C GLU A 118 -7.04 -9.47 4.22
N ARG A 119 -8.32 -9.57 3.85
CA ARG A 119 -8.74 -9.76 2.44
C ARG A 119 -8.37 -8.56 1.60
N GLU A 120 -8.68 -7.36 2.07
CA GLU A 120 -8.38 -6.14 1.31
C GLU A 120 -6.88 -5.97 1.10
N LEU A 121 -6.09 -6.30 2.10
CA LEU A 121 -4.64 -6.23 2.01
C LEU A 121 -4.10 -7.20 0.95
N ARG A 122 -4.58 -8.44 0.94
CA ARG A 122 -4.18 -9.44 -0.07
C ARG A 122 -4.66 -9.05 -1.46
N HIS A 123 -5.89 -8.57 -1.60
CA HIS A 123 -6.42 -8.12 -2.89
C HIS A 123 -5.61 -6.96 -3.45
N SER A 124 -5.21 -6.01 -2.60
CA SER A 124 -4.37 -4.90 -3.03
C SER A 124 -3.03 -5.39 -3.56
N LEU A 125 -2.39 -6.33 -2.86
CA LEU A 125 -1.12 -6.90 -3.32
C LEU A 125 -1.28 -7.70 -4.62
N ASP A 126 -2.38 -8.43 -4.77
CA ASP A 126 -2.69 -9.15 -6.01
C ASP A 126 -2.87 -8.17 -7.18
N ARG A 127 -3.61 -7.09 -6.96
CA ARG A 127 -3.80 -6.06 -7.97
C ARG A 127 -2.49 -5.35 -8.31
N LEU A 128 -1.65 -5.09 -7.31
CA LEU A 128 -0.34 -4.51 -7.56
C LEU A 128 0.51 -5.44 -8.43
N ALA A 129 0.52 -6.74 -8.14
CA ALA A 129 1.24 -7.72 -8.94
C ALA A 129 0.74 -7.76 -10.38
N GLU A 130 -0.58 -7.69 -10.58
CA GLU A 130 -1.19 -7.62 -11.91
C GLU A 130 -0.77 -6.34 -12.65
N GLU A 131 -0.77 -5.21 -11.96
CA GLU A 131 -0.35 -3.93 -12.55
C GLU A 131 1.12 -3.96 -12.95
N VAL A 132 1.99 -4.54 -12.13
CA VAL A 132 3.41 -4.71 -12.44
C VAL A 132 3.57 -5.60 -13.67
N ALA A 133 2.91 -6.75 -13.70
CA ALA A 133 2.98 -7.68 -14.82
C ALA A 133 2.51 -7.03 -16.12
N ARG A 134 1.43 -6.25 -16.07
CA ARG A 134 0.89 -5.55 -17.23
C ARG A 134 1.90 -4.53 -17.78
N ARG A 135 2.55 -3.78 -16.91
CA ARG A 135 3.50 -2.74 -17.34
C ARG A 135 4.79 -3.30 -17.89
N VAL A 136 5.36 -4.32 -17.26
CA VAL A 136 6.60 -4.92 -17.75
C VAL A 136 6.39 -5.78 -18.99
N GLY A 137 5.16 -6.24 -19.22
CA GLY A 137 4.81 -7.04 -20.40
C GLY A 137 4.42 -6.22 -21.62
N GLN A 138 4.35 -4.89 -21.54
CA GLN A 138 3.94 -4.05 -22.66
C GLN A 138 5.07 -3.86 -23.65
N PRO A 139 4.85 -4.22 -24.96
CA PRO A 139 5.86 -4.01 -25.99
C PRO A 139 6.19 -2.53 -26.14
N GLY A 140 7.50 -2.21 -26.20
CA GLY A 140 7.97 -0.84 -26.38
C GLY A 140 7.73 0.08 -25.22
N GLY A 141 7.05 -0.40 -24.18
CA GLY A 141 6.77 0.37 -23.00
C GLY A 141 7.80 0.20 -21.91
N GLY A 142 8.84 -0.44 -22.25
CA GLY A 142 9.89 -0.88 -21.37
C GLY A 142 10.14 -0.03 -20.19
#